data_03732bd9edf50d8f3cfe566e73cff573
#
_entry.id   03732bd9edf50d8f3cfe566e73cff573
#
_cell.length_a   1.000
_cell.length_b   1.000
_cell.length_c   1.000
_cell.angle_alpha   90.00
_cell.angle_beta   90.00
_cell.angle_gamma   90.00
#
_symmetry.space_group_name_H-M   'P 1'
#
loop_
_entity.id
_entity.type
_entity.pdbx_description
1 polymer ?
#
loop_
_entity_poly.entity_id
_entity_poly.type
_entity_poly.pdbx_seq_one_letter_code
_entity_poly.pdbx_strand_id
1 'polypeptide(L)'
;DLTAVAPFRAGKFLVQDPAARLVSQIAGVEPGMRVLDVCAAPGGKSFSAAFAMEDQGEILACDLHENKLKRIREGADRLGLACIRAEAADGRTFRPEWEARFDVVLVDAPCSGFGIIRKKPDVRYKKPDDLFALPVIQRAILDNAARYVRPGGTLVYSTCTILPEENEGVS
;
A
#
# COMPACT_ATOMS: atom_id res chain seq x y z
N ASP A 1 17.18 5.16 17.25
CA ASP A 1 16.54 5.95 16.18
C ASP A 1 17.25 5.68 14.85
N LEU A 2 16.55 5.10 13.88
CA LEU A 2 17.13 4.77 12.56
C LEU A 2 17.55 6.01 11.78
N THR A 3 16.90 7.15 12.02
CA THR A 3 17.25 8.40 11.32
C THR A 3 18.64 8.92 11.72
N ALA A 4 19.19 8.44 12.85
CA ALA A 4 20.56 8.75 13.27
C ALA A 4 21.62 7.93 12.52
N VAL A 5 21.23 6.82 11.85
CA VAL A 5 22.16 5.90 11.19
C VAL A 5 22.53 6.44 9.81
N ALA A 6 23.82 6.72 9.56
CA ALA A 6 24.28 7.31 8.30
C ALA A 6 23.91 6.50 7.06
N PRO A 7 24.08 5.17 6.98
CA PRO A 7 23.62 4.37 5.83
C PRO A 7 22.12 4.45 5.57
N PHE A 8 21.28 4.58 6.63
CA PHE A 8 19.84 4.78 6.46
C PHE A 8 19.55 6.13 5.80
N ARG A 9 20.14 7.21 6.30
CA ARG A 9 19.99 8.55 5.70
C ARG A 9 20.44 8.59 4.24
N ALA A 10 21.51 7.85 3.92
CA ALA A 10 22.05 7.73 2.57
C ALA A 10 21.23 6.78 1.66
N GLY A 11 20.06 6.32 2.09
CA GLY A 11 19.18 5.48 1.26
C GLY A 11 19.68 4.07 0.98
N LYS A 12 20.68 3.57 1.74
CA LYS A 12 21.31 2.28 1.43
C LYS A 12 20.44 1.07 1.79
N PHE A 13 19.38 1.26 2.57
CA PHE A 13 18.45 0.20 2.93
C PHE A 13 17.07 0.72 3.33
N LEU A 14 16.09 -0.15 3.18
CA LEU A 14 14.72 0.00 3.67
C LEU A 14 14.51 -0.95 4.84
N VAL A 15 13.84 -0.48 5.91
CA VAL A 15 13.36 -1.34 6.99
C VAL A 15 11.89 -1.63 6.76
N GLN A 16 11.58 -2.90 6.61
CA GLN A 16 10.23 -3.36 6.35
C GLN A 16 9.94 -4.68 7.08
N ASP A 17 8.69 -4.88 7.45
CA ASP A 17 8.21 -6.15 7.97
C ASP A 17 8.30 -7.24 6.88
N PRO A 18 8.78 -8.47 7.22
CA PRO A 18 8.86 -9.56 6.25
C PRO A 18 7.53 -9.89 5.56
N ALA A 19 6.42 -9.87 6.30
CA ALA A 19 5.09 -10.10 5.72
C ALA A 19 4.68 -8.99 4.75
N ALA A 20 4.98 -7.73 5.07
CA ALA A 20 4.73 -6.61 4.16
C ALA A 20 5.57 -6.70 2.88
N ARG A 21 6.80 -7.22 2.97
CA ARG A 21 7.66 -7.48 1.80
C ARG A 21 7.09 -8.57 0.92
N LEU A 22 6.51 -9.61 1.51
CA LEU A 22 5.91 -10.73 0.79
C LEU A 22 4.79 -10.28 -0.15
N VAL A 23 4.00 -9.27 0.23
CA VAL A 23 2.94 -8.68 -0.61
C VAL A 23 3.49 -8.23 -1.97
N SER A 24 4.59 -7.49 -1.98
CA SER A 24 5.21 -7.02 -3.24
C SER A 24 5.79 -8.16 -4.07
N GLN A 25 6.29 -9.23 -3.43
CA GLN A 25 6.80 -10.42 -4.11
C GLN A 25 5.66 -11.21 -4.77
N ILE A 26 4.55 -11.43 -4.07
CA ILE A 26 3.36 -12.14 -4.59
C ILE A 26 2.71 -11.35 -5.73
N ALA A 27 2.78 -10.03 -5.70
CA ALA A 27 2.23 -9.16 -6.72
C ALA A 27 2.85 -9.39 -8.11
N GLY A 28 4.05 -9.97 -8.18
CA GLY A 28 4.72 -10.28 -9.45
C GLY A 28 5.06 -9.04 -10.25
N VAL A 29 5.48 -7.96 -9.58
CA VAL A 29 5.88 -6.73 -10.27
C VAL A 29 7.20 -6.93 -11.02
N GLU A 30 7.28 -6.40 -12.24
CA GLU A 30 8.44 -6.51 -13.13
C GLU A 30 8.82 -5.13 -13.68
N PRO A 31 10.08 -4.93 -14.13
CA PRO A 31 10.51 -3.68 -14.77
C PRO A 31 9.60 -3.27 -15.94
N GLY A 32 9.25 -1.98 -15.99
CA GLY A 32 8.40 -1.41 -17.03
C GLY A 32 6.89 -1.44 -16.74
N MET A 33 6.46 -2.13 -15.69
CA MET A 33 5.04 -2.19 -15.31
C MET A 33 4.50 -0.86 -14.76
N ARG A 34 3.19 -0.73 -14.82
CA ARG A 34 2.42 0.34 -14.18
C ARG A 34 1.70 -0.22 -12.96
N VAL A 35 2.05 0.28 -11.79
CA VAL A 35 1.54 -0.17 -10.49
C VAL A 35 0.71 0.95 -9.85
N LEU A 36 -0.44 0.60 -9.29
CA LEU A 36 -1.22 1.47 -8.40
C LEU A 36 -1.17 0.90 -6.97
N ASP A 37 -0.78 1.71 -6.00
CA ASP A 37 -0.89 1.40 -4.57
C ASP A 37 -1.94 2.33 -3.96
N VAL A 38 -3.14 1.81 -3.70
CA VAL A 38 -4.34 2.61 -3.38
C VAL A 38 -4.30 3.19 -1.96
N CYS A 39 -3.64 2.51 -1.03
CA CYS A 39 -3.53 2.91 0.39
C CYS A 39 -2.06 2.90 0.83
N ALA A 40 -1.21 3.61 0.09
CA ALA A 40 0.23 3.42 0.08
C ALA A 40 0.96 3.84 1.37
N ALA A 41 0.45 4.84 2.11
CA ALA A 41 1.21 5.43 3.21
C ALA A 41 1.51 4.43 4.34
N PRO A 42 2.76 4.36 4.79
CA PRO A 42 3.88 5.32 4.61
C PRO A 42 4.79 5.04 3.40
N GLY A 43 4.45 4.14 2.47
CA GLY A 43 5.18 3.89 1.25
C GLY A 43 5.94 2.55 1.17
N GLY A 44 5.96 1.77 2.25
CA GLY A 44 6.80 0.57 2.32
C GLY A 44 6.55 -0.45 1.21
N LYS A 45 5.31 -0.69 0.79
CA LYS A 45 4.97 -1.60 -0.30
C LYS A 45 5.32 -1.01 -1.66
N SER A 46 5.03 0.28 -1.88
CA SER A 46 5.45 1.01 -3.08
C SER A 46 6.98 0.99 -3.26
N PHE A 47 7.76 1.21 -2.17
CA PHE A 47 9.23 1.15 -2.25
C PHE A 47 9.73 -0.25 -2.60
N SER A 48 9.14 -1.30 -2.01
CA SER A 48 9.50 -2.68 -2.34
C SER A 48 9.15 -3.05 -3.78
N ALA A 49 8.03 -2.57 -4.28
CA ALA A 49 7.65 -2.73 -5.68
C ALA A 49 8.66 -2.00 -6.60
N ALA A 50 9.03 -0.76 -6.29
CA ALA A 50 10.01 0.00 -7.05
C ALA A 50 11.38 -0.70 -7.11
N PHE A 51 11.85 -1.30 -6.01
CA PHE A 51 13.07 -2.10 -6.03
C PHE A 51 12.94 -3.36 -6.90
N ALA A 52 11.79 -4.06 -6.86
CA ALA A 52 11.56 -5.21 -7.72
C ALA A 52 11.46 -4.83 -9.20
N MET A 53 10.98 -3.62 -9.49
CA MET A 53 10.93 -3.02 -10.83
C MET A 53 12.26 -2.41 -11.28
N GLU A 54 13.32 -2.49 -10.49
CA GLU A 54 14.61 -1.84 -10.78
C GLU A 54 14.48 -0.32 -11.08
N ASP A 55 13.50 0.34 -10.43
CA ASP A 55 13.11 1.73 -10.66
C ASP A 55 12.68 2.03 -12.11
N GLN A 56 12.22 1.02 -12.86
CA GLN A 56 11.75 1.13 -14.24
C GLN A 56 10.24 0.94 -14.31
N GLY A 57 9.53 1.90 -14.94
CA GLY A 57 8.06 1.91 -15.03
C GLY A 57 7.44 3.06 -14.25
N GLU A 58 6.22 2.85 -13.73
CA GLU A 58 5.48 3.88 -12.99
C GLU A 58 4.77 3.25 -11.77
N ILE A 59 4.94 3.86 -10.61
CA ILE A 59 4.16 3.54 -9.42
C ILE A 59 3.37 4.77 -9.00
N LEU A 60 2.04 4.69 -9.07
CA LEU A 60 1.15 5.70 -8.50
C LEU A 60 0.79 5.29 -7.08
N ALA A 61 1.37 5.96 -6.11
CA ALA A 61 1.18 5.71 -4.68
C ALA A 61 0.16 6.68 -4.10
N CYS A 62 -1.02 6.18 -3.74
CA CYS A 62 -2.15 6.97 -3.27
C CYS A 62 -2.41 6.80 -1.77
N ASP A 63 -2.88 7.85 -1.13
CA ASP A 63 -3.49 7.80 0.21
C ASP A 63 -4.57 8.87 0.32
N LEU A 64 -5.59 8.62 1.15
CA LEU A 64 -6.68 9.57 1.41
C LEU A 64 -6.15 10.91 1.95
N HIS A 65 -5.11 10.87 2.78
CA HIS A 65 -4.62 12.01 3.53
C HIS A 65 -3.35 12.60 2.92
N GLU A 66 -3.42 13.81 2.39
CA GLU A 66 -2.29 14.54 1.79
C GLU A 66 -1.07 14.63 2.74
N ASN A 67 -1.30 14.81 4.04
CA ASN A 67 -0.20 14.88 5.03
C ASN A 67 0.61 13.59 5.14
N LYS A 68 0.05 12.44 4.76
CA LYS A 68 0.76 11.16 4.75
C LYS A 68 1.64 11.00 3.50
N LEU A 69 1.28 11.64 2.38
CA LEU A 69 2.03 11.58 1.12
C LEU A 69 3.45 12.14 1.26
N LYS A 70 3.65 13.09 2.17
CA LYS A 70 4.97 13.62 2.50
C LYS A 70 5.96 12.50 2.83
N ARG A 71 5.53 11.49 3.62
CA ARG A 71 6.37 10.34 4.00
C ARG A 71 6.74 9.47 2.79
N ILE A 72 5.82 9.33 1.83
CA ILE A 72 6.08 8.58 0.59
C ILE A 72 7.12 9.33 -0.24
N ARG A 73 6.95 10.64 -0.45
CA ARG A 73 7.88 11.48 -1.21
C ARG A 73 9.28 11.47 -0.58
N GLU A 74 9.38 11.78 0.71
CA GLU A 74 10.64 11.78 1.45
C GLU A 74 11.33 10.40 1.44
N GLY A 75 10.54 9.31 1.52
CA GLY A 75 11.05 7.95 1.43
C GLY A 75 11.58 7.62 0.06
N ALA A 76 10.87 7.97 -1.01
CA ALA A 76 11.29 7.79 -2.39
C ALA A 76 12.57 8.58 -2.69
N ASP A 77 12.60 9.87 -2.32
CA ASP A 77 13.78 10.73 -2.49
C ASP A 77 15.00 10.15 -1.76
N ARG A 78 14.83 9.73 -0.49
CA ARG A 78 15.91 9.14 0.31
C ARG A 78 16.46 7.85 -0.32
N LEU A 79 15.58 7.03 -0.93
CA LEU A 79 15.95 5.75 -1.54
C LEU A 79 16.42 5.90 -3.00
N GLY A 80 16.30 7.09 -3.59
CA GLY A 80 16.64 7.37 -4.98
C GLY A 80 15.69 6.72 -5.97
N LEU A 81 14.40 6.59 -5.63
CA LEU A 81 13.37 5.95 -6.45
C LEU A 81 12.61 7.01 -7.27
N ALA A 82 12.85 7.04 -8.57
CA ALA A 82 12.26 8.02 -9.48
C ALA A 82 10.91 7.57 -10.06
N CYS A 83 10.63 6.26 -10.08
CA CYS A 83 9.41 5.71 -10.66
C CYS A 83 8.15 5.95 -9.81
N ILE A 84 8.27 6.49 -8.58
CA ILE A 84 7.17 6.67 -7.64
C ILE A 84 6.61 8.09 -7.72
N ARG A 85 5.31 8.19 -7.99
CA ARG A 85 4.52 9.42 -7.89
C ARG A 85 3.50 9.28 -6.76
N ALA A 86 3.44 10.24 -5.83
CA ALA A 86 2.50 10.24 -4.73
C ALA A 86 1.36 11.24 -4.96
N GLU A 87 0.10 10.78 -4.85
CA GLU A 87 -1.11 11.56 -5.12
C GLU A 87 -2.19 11.31 -4.06
N ALA A 88 -2.92 12.38 -3.65
CA ALA A 88 -4.06 12.25 -2.76
C ALA A 88 -5.26 11.66 -3.53
N ALA A 89 -5.78 10.55 -3.04
CA ALA A 89 -6.98 9.93 -3.62
C ALA A 89 -7.76 9.17 -2.56
N ASP A 90 -9.09 9.30 -2.61
CA ASP A 90 -9.98 8.44 -1.85
C ASP A 90 -10.26 7.17 -2.66
N GLY A 91 -9.73 6.03 -2.20
CA GLY A 91 -9.93 4.74 -2.88
C GLY A 91 -11.40 4.31 -2.99
N ARG A 92 -12.29 4.90 -2.20
CA ARG A 92 -13.76 4.66 -2.28
C ARG A 92 -14.40 5.40 -3.45
N THR A 93 -13.71 6.37 -4.04
CA THR A 93 -14.21 7.17 -5.16
C THR A 93 -13.62 6.65 -6.46
N PHE A 94 -14.47 6.17 -7.36
CA PHE A 94 -14.03 5.67 -8.66
C PHE A 94 -13.46 6.79 -9.53
N ARG A 95 -12.34 6.51 -10.18
CA ARG A 95 -11.67 7.41 -11.12
C ARG A 95 -11.67 6.79 -12.52
N PRO A 96 -12.51 7.27 -13.45
CA PRO A 96 -12.62 6.69 -14.79
C PRO A 96 -11.30 6.67 -15.56
N GLU A 97 -10.44 7.66 -15.33
CA GLU A 97 -9.13 7.78 -15.98
C GLU A 97 -8.13 6.67 -15.59
N TRP A 98 -8.45 5.89 -14.55
CA TRP A 98 -7.62 4.77 -14.09
C TRP A 98 -8.14 3.40 -14.54
N GLU A 99 -9.33 3.34 -15.11
CA GLU A 99 -9.99 2.08 -15.50
C GLU A 99 -9.11 1.26 -16.44
N ALA A 100 -8.87 -0.02 -16.08
CA ALA A 100 -8.09 -1.01 -16.83
C ALA A 100 -6.66 -0.53 -17.24
N ARG A 101 -6.00 0.30 -16.41
CA ARG A 101 -4.73 0.92 -16.78
C ARG A 101 -3.50 0.35 -16.10
N PHE A 102 -3.64 -0.40 -15.02
CA PHE A 102 -2.51 -0.87 -14.22
C PHE A 102 -2.26 -2.36 -14.40
N ASP A 103 -0.99 -2.72 -14.51
CA ASP A 103 -0.55 -4.12 -14.54
C ASP A 103 -0.77 -4.79 -13.19
N VAL A 104 -0.49 -4.04 -12.12
CA VAL A 104 -0.65 -4.47 -10.73
C VAL A 104 -1.35 -3.38 -9.93
N VAL A 105 -2.34 -3.78 -9.14
CA VAL A 105 -2.99 -2.91 -8.16
C VAL A 105 -2.82 -3.51 -6.77
N LEU A 106 -2.25 -2.72 -5.86
CA LEU A 106 -2.05 -3.08 -4.45
C LEU A 106 -3.10 -2.37 -3.60
N VAL A 107 -3.78 -3.12 -2.74
CA VAL A 107 -4.72 -2.61 -1.75
C VAL A 107 -4.29 -3.09 -0.36
N ASP A 108 -3.41 -2.32 0.31
CA ASP A 108 -3.12 -2.53 1.73
C ASP A 108 -4.16 -1.78 2.55
N ALA A 109 -5.31 -2.41 2.71
CA ALA A 109 -6.52 -1.75 3.17
C ALA A 109 -6.40 -1.21 4.61
N PRO A 110 -7.03 -0.04 4.90
CA PRO A 110 -7.18 0.41 6.28
C PRO A 110 -7.94 -0.66 7.07
N CYS A 111 -7.38 -1.14 8.18
CA CYS A 111 -7.91 -2.27 8.93
C CYS A 111 -7.81 -2.07 10.45
N SER A 112 -8.42 -2.99 11.21
CA SER A 112 -8.34 -2.98 12.68
C SER A 112 -6.91 -3.12 13.22
N GLY A 113 -6.05 -3.85 12.51
CA GLY A 113 -4.65 -4.05 12.88
C GLY A 113 -4.44 -5.10 13.97
N PHE A 114 -5.40 -5.97 14.27
CA PHE A 114 -5.29 -6.97 15.33
C PHE A 114 -4.18 -8.02 15.09
N GLY A 115 -3.67 -8.14 13.87
CA GLY A 115 -2.51 -8.99 13.58
C GLY A 115 -1.16 -8.39 14.04
N ILE A 116 -1.11 -7.09 14.37
CA ILE A 116 0.13 -6.40 14.73
C ILE A 116 0.15 -5.88 16.18
N ILE A 117 -0.70 -6.41 17.07
CA ILE A 117 -0.79 -6.01 18.50
C ILE A 117 0.58 -6.05 19.17
N ARG A 118 1.44 -7.03 18.85
CA ARG A 118 2.81 -7.10 19.39
C ARG A 118 3.65 -5.87 19.07
N LYS A 119 3.42 -5.24 17.91
CA LYS A 119 4.15 -4.04 17.44
C LYS A 119 3.46 -2.74 17.85
N LYS A 120 2.13 -2.78 17.91
CA LYS A 120 1.25 -1.66 18.26
C LYS A 120 0.25 -2.07 19.35
N PRO A 121 0.65 -2.12 20.62
CA PRO A 121 -0.20 -2.58 21.70
C PRO A 121 -1.50 -1.77 21.86
N ASP A 122 -1.50 -0.50 21.45
CA ASP A 122 -2.66 0.40 21.54
C ASP A 122 -3.85 -0.08 20.69
N VAL A 123 -3.63 -0.92 19.68
CA VAL A 123 -4.68 -1.50 18.83
C VAL A 123 -5.74 -2.23 19.66
N ARG A 124 -5.36 -2.89 20.78
CA ARG A 124 -6.29 -3.61 21.67
C ARG A 124 -7.32 -2.72 22.37
N TYR A 125 -7.11 -1.41 22.37
CA TYR A 125 -8.03 -0.44 23.00
C TYR A 125 -8.99 0.21 22.00
N LYS A 126 -8.99 -0.20 20.73
CA LYS A 126 -9.95 0.27 19.73
C LYS A 126 -11.37 -0.10 20.16
N LYS A 127 -12.29 0.82 19.96
CA LYS A 127 -13.71 0.58 20.27
C LYS A 127 -14.33 -0.32 19.20
N PRO A 128 -15.26 -1.24 19.57
CA PRO A 128 -15.95 -2.08 18.60
C PRO A 128 -16.63 -1.29 17.48
N ASP A 129 -17.26 -0.16 17.80
CA ASP A 129 -17.98 0.68 16.83
C ASP A 129 -17.05 1.20 15.73
N ASP A 130 -15.78 1.47 16.04
CA ASP A 130 -14.78 1.89 15.03
C ASP A 130 -14.43 0.76 14.05
N LEU A 131 -14.74 -0.50 14.40
CA LEU A 131 -14.39 -1.68 13.61
C LEU A 131 -15.49 -2.06 12.62
N PHE A 132 -16.77 -1.86 12.98
CA PHE A 132 -17.89 -2.27 12.13
C PHE A 132 -17.96 -1.56 10.77
N ALA A 133 -17.42 -0.36 10.68
CA ALA A 133 -17.37 0.38 9.43
C ALA A 133 -16.24 -0.08 8.48
N LEU A 134 -15.20 -0.77 8.99
CA LEU A 134 -14.02 -1.11 8.20
C LEU A 134 -14.31 -2.05 7.03
N PRO A 135 -15.06 -3.15 7.18
CA PRO A 135 -15.36 -4.03 6.05
C PRO A 135 -16.10 -3.33 4.91
N VAL A 136 -17.01 -2.39 5.23
CA VAL A 136 -17.73 -1.60 4.22
C VAL A 136 -16.78 -0.68 3.45
N ILE A 137 -15.87 -0.02 4.16
CA ILE A 137 -14.84 0.84 3.54
C ILE A 137 -13.90 0.01 2.67
N GLN A 138 -13.44 -1.13 3.18
CA GLN A 138 -12.55 -2.04 2.50
C GLN A 138 -13.18 -2.58 1.21
N ARG A 139 -14.44 -3.00 1.26
CA ARG A 139 -15.19 -3.45 0.08
C ARG A 139 -15.29 -2.35 -0.98
N ALA A 140 -15.65 -1.13 -0.58
CA ALA A 140 -15.74 -0.02 -1.53
C ALA A 140 -14.40 0.31 -2.20
N ILE A 141 -13.30 0.21 -1.46
CA ILE A 141 -11.95 0.37 -2.02
C ILE A 141 -11.63 -0.77 -2.98
N LEU A 142 -11.88 -2.02 -2.58
CA LEU A 142 -11.57 -3.20 -3.38
C LEU A 142 -12.36 -3.24 -4.70
N ASP A 143 -13.65 -2.91 -4.66
CA ASP A 143 -14.52 -2.85 -5.84
C ASP A 143 -13.99 -1.85 -6.89
N ASN A 144 -13.55 -0.67 -6.45
CA ASN A 144 -12.93 0.30 -7.35
C ASN A 144 -11.56 -0.19 -7.85
N ALA A 145 -10.72 -0.71 -6.95
CA ALA A 145 -9.38 -1.19 -7.28
C ALA A 145 -9.41 -2.30 -8.34
N ALA A 146 -10.39 -3.21 -8.27
CA ALA A 146 -10.58 -4.26 -9.25
C ALA A 146 -10.80 -3.72 -10.67
N ARG A 147 -11.49 -2.59 -10.81
CA ARG A 147 -11.73 -1.95 -12.12
C ARG A 147 -10.48 -1.28 -12.70
N TYR A 148 -9.48 -0.96 -11.89
CA TYR A 148 -8.25 -0.32 -12.33
C TYR A 148 -7.24 -1.31 -12.92
N VAL A 149 -7.40 -2.60 -12.59
CA VAL A 149 -6.55 -3.68 -13.13
C VAL A 149 -6.87 -3.89 -14.61
N ARG A 150 -5.84 -3.89 -15.46
CA ARG A 150 -6.02 -4.24 -16.87
C ARG A 150 -6.36 -5.73 -17.05
N PRO A 151 -6.97 -6.15 -18.14
CA PRO A 151 -7.12 -7.58 -18.45
C PRO A 151 -5.78 -8.31 -18.38
N GLY A 152 -5.73 -9.41 -17.60
CA GLY A 152 -4.52 -10.18 -17.36
C GLY A 152 -3.56 -9.59 -16.32
N GLY A 153 -3.92 -8.47 -15.67
CA GLY A 153 -3.18 -7.88 -14.56
C GLY A 153 -3.47 -8.57 -13.22
N THR A 154 -2.80 -8.10 -12.18
CA THR A 154 -2.88 -8.65 -10.81
C THR A 154 -3.47 -7.64 -9.83
N LEU A 155 -4.43 -8.08 -9.01
CA LEU A 155 -4.93 -7.37 -7.84
C LEU A 155 -4.46 -8.08 -6.58
N VAL A 156 -3.81 -7.35 -5.68
CA VAL A 156 -3.40 -7.88 -4.37
C VAL A 156 -4.10 -7.11 -3.27
N TYR A 157 -4.94 -7.81 -2.51
CA TYR A 157 -5.57 -7.30 -1.30
C TYR A 157 -4.81 -7.78 -0.07
N SER A 158 -4.50 -6.90 0.85
CA SER A 158 -3.80 -7.22 2.10
C SER A 158 -4.31 -6.39 3.26
N THR A 159 -4.25 -6.98 4.45
CA THR A 159 -4.53 -6.30 5.72
C THR A 159 -3.46 -6.66 6.76
N CYS A 160 -3.44 -5.94 7.86
CA CYS A 160 -2.65 -6.31 9.04
C CYS A 160 -3.55 -6.77 10.21
N THR A 161 -4.71 -7.33 9.91
CA THR A 161 -5.64 -7.92 10.87
C THR A 161 -5.76 -9.42 10.72
N ILE A 162 -6.29 -10.08 11.75
CA ILE A 162 -6.61 -11.51 11.75
C ILE A 162 -8.12 -11.76 11.70
N LEU A 163 -8.93 -10.68 11.60
CA LEU A 163 -10.39 -10.80 11.57
C LEU A 163 -10.87 -11.28 10.19
N PRO A 164 -11.62 -12.40 10.12
CA PRO A 164 -12.15 -12.90 8.86
C PRO A 164 -13.05 -11.89 8.13
N GLU A 165 -13.79 -11.07 8.88
CA GLU A 165 -14.71 -10.05 8.36
C GLU A 165 -13.98 -8.98 7.53
N GLU A 166 -12.69 -8.75 7.81
CA GLU A 166 -11.83 -7.78 7.11
C GLU A 166 -10.94 -8.45 6.04
N ASN A 167 -10.98 -9.76 5.91
CA ASN A 167 -10.21 -10.58 4.97
C ASN A 167 -11.16 -11.32 4.02
N GLU A 168 -11.46 -12.58 4.27
CA GLU A 168 -12.33 -13.39 3.43
C GLU A 168 -13.75 -12.81 3.31
N GLY A 169 -14.21 -12.06 4.32
CA GLY A 169 -15.50 -11.37 4.29
C GLY A 169 -15.54 -10.18 3.33
N VAL A 170 -14.38 -9.67 2.90
CA VAL A 170 -14.26 -8.55 1.97
C VAL A 170 -13.97 -8.98 0.54
N SER A 171 -13.12 -10.00 0.35
CA SER A 171 -12.66 -10.49 -0.97
C SER A 171 -13.64 -11.38 -1.71
#